data_094977205d7f098d7bc7036be9053d51
#
_entry.id   094977205d7f098d7bc7036be9053d51
#
_cell.length_a   1.000
_cell.length_b   1.000
_cell.length_c   1.000
_cell.angle_alpha   90.00
_cell.angle_beta   90.00
_cell.angle_gamma   90.00
#
_symmetry.space_group_name_H-M   'P 1'
#
loop_
_entity.id
_entity.type
_entity.pdbx_description
1 polymer ?
#
loop_
_entity_poly.entity_id
_entity_poly.type
_entity_poly.pdbx_seq_one_letter_code
_entity_poly.pdbx_strand_id
1 'polypeptide(L)'
;MKHEKCYILYSDEAYSPTVEKCAKSIRQFSDIPIYVYMMNSDISIDVEGTKTIRWDCEVVPDESPRYSQHGTNFYINRYNKSIYSMLIQRPLIAKHALENYSESVAYVDGDSVATKNADRIFGYLDPDSDHPAFVEGIYEVLFMGDRGGIYGGDYTRSLEHPACELFGVDQSVRKKYRQTGYFVAGHKSIGFLEEWHDMCSHPLIIDNCWLYAPFNEETIANVLLWKKKIFDGLPYVYVNIGATSISEVYSIGFSGQKNHIREWVAIPAEEEELLFFHGEKNPGNMQSMIEEIIERQ
;
A
#
# COMPACT_ATOMS: atom_id res chain seq x y z
N MET A 1 -10.74 -24.80 -8.81
CA MET A 1 -9.41 -24.65 -9.46
C MET A 1 -8.91 -23.26 -9.07
N LYS A 2 -7.68 -23.13 -8.58
CA LYS A 2 -7.08 -21.82 -8.30
C LYS A 2 -6.63 -21.18 -9.60
N HIS A 3 -6.66 -19.85 -9.64
CA HIS A 3 -6.03 -19.08 -10.71
C HIS A 3 -4.50 -19.05 -10.51
N GLU A 4 -3.75 -18.82 -11.57
CA GLU A 4 -2.30 -18.60 -11.47
C GLU A 4 -2.01 -17.27 -10.75
N LYS A 5 -2.80 -16.23 -11.08
CA LYS A 5 -2.65 -14.84 -10.61
C LYS A 5 -4.00 -14.25 -10.25
N CYS A 6 -4.04 -13.37 -9.26
CA CYS A 6 -5.17 -12.48 -9.05
C CYS A 6 -4.75 -11.14 -8.44
N TYR A 7 -5.52 -10.11 -8.73
CA TYR A 7 -5.48 -8.85 -7.98
C TYR A 7 -6.34 -8.95 -6.73
N ILE A 8 -5.91 -8.31 -5.66
CA ILE A 8 -6.68 -8.15 -4.44
C ILE A 8 -6.76 -6.68 -4.05
N LEU A 9 -7.96 -6.27 -3.72
CA LEU A 9 -8.32 -4.96 -3.20
C LEU A 9 -9.10 -5.15 -1.91
N TYR A 10 -9.14 -4.15 -1.05
CA TYR A 10 -10.12 -4.15 0.04
C TYR A 10 -10.77 -2.78 0.21
N SER A 11 -11.95 -2.77 0.82
CA SER A 11 -12.74 -1.57 1.03
C SER A 11 -13.65 -1.74 2.24
N ASP A 12 -14.04 -0.63 2.83
CA ASP A 12 -15.28 -0.52 3.59
C ASP A 12 -16.41 0.02 2.68
N GLU A 13 -17.60 0.18 3.25
CA GLU A 13 -18.75 0.71 2.53
C GLU A 13 -18.51 2.13 2.00
N ALA A 14 -17.91 3.00 2.82
CA ALA A 14 -17.69 4.40 2.47
C ALA A 14 -16.68 4.56 1.33
N TYR A 15 -15.70 3.67 1.25
CA TYR A 15 -14.64 3.73 0.26
C TYR A 15 -14.94 2.90 -1.00
N SER A 16 -16.04 2.14 -1.01
CA SER A 16 -16.40 1.24 -2.12
C SER A 16 -16.49 1.91 -3.49
N PRO A 17 -16.99 3.17 -3.64
CA PRO A 17 -17.02 3.82 -4.96
C PRO A 17 -15.62 4.08 -5.54
N THR A 18 -14.63 4.36 -4.69
CA THR A 18 -13.24 4.56 -5.09
C THR A 18 -12.63 3.25 -5.55
N VAL A 19 -12.80 2.18 -4.76
CA VAL A 19 -12.29 0.84 -5.08
C VAL A 19 -12.96 0.28 -6.35
N GLU A 20 -14.23 0.58 -6.60
CA GLU A 20 -14.90 0.22 -7.86
C GLU A 20 -14.19 0.86 -9.06
N LYS A 21 -13.78 2.12 -8.97
CA LYS A 21 -13.02 2.79 -10.04
C LYS A 21 -11.63 2.18 -10.22
N CYS A 22 -10.96 1.84 -9.12
CA CYS A 22 -9.69 1.11 -9.19
C CYS A 22 -9.86 -0.23 -9.91
N ALA A 23 -10.85 -1.03 -9.54
CA ALA A 23 -11.14 -2.30 -10.19
C ALA A 23 -11.46 -2.11 -11.68
N LYS A 24 -12.26 -1.09 -12.05
CA LYS A 24 -12.55 -0.75 -13.45
C LYS A 24 -11.29 -0.39 -14.23
N SER A 25 -10.36 0.37 -13.62
CA SER A 25 -9.10 0.73 -14.27
C SER A 25 -8.20 -0.48 -14.52
N ILE A 26 -8.11 -1.40 -13.56
CA ILE A 26 -7.37 -2.65 -13.74
C ILE A 26 -8.03 -3.46 -14.87
N ARG A 27 -9.35 -3.58 -14.87
CA ARG A 27 -10.11 -4.35 -15.86
C ARG A 27 -9.98 -3.82 -17.27
N GLN A 28 -9.69 -2.53 -17.43
CA GLN A 28 -9.44 -1.91 -18.72
C GLN A 28 -8.23 -2.51 -19.45
N PHE A 29 -7.24 -3.00 -18.71
CA PHE A 29 -5.94 -3.43 -19.25
C PHE A 29 -5.59 -4.89 -18.91
N SER A 30 -6.37 -5.55 -18.06
CA SER A 30 -6.07 -6.88 -17.54
C SER A 30 -7.27 -7.80 -17.51
N ASP A 31 -7.04 -9.07 -17.90
CA ASP A 31 -8.02 -10.15 -17.75
C ASP A 31 -7.81 -10.97 -16.46
N ILE A 32 -6.81 -10.63 -15.67
CA ILE A 32 -6.51 -11.29 -14.40
C ILE A 32 -7.68 -11.07 -13.44
N PRO A 33 -8.20 -12.12 -12.76
CA PRO A 33 -9.28 -11.98 -11.80
C PRO A 33 -8.99 -10.98 -10.68
N ILE A 34 -10.01 -10.22 -10.29
CA ILE A 34 -9.95 -9.25 -9.22
C ILE A 34 -10.82 -9.73 -8.05
N TYR A 35 -10.28 -9.77 -6.85
CA TYR A 35 -11.02 -10.07 -5.63
C TYR A 35 -11.05 -8.83 -4.75
N VAL A 36 -12.25 -8.33 -4.45
CA VAL A 36 -12.46 -7.19 -3.56
C VAL A 36 -13.01 -7.68 -2.24
N TYR A 37 -12.27 -7.44 -1.17
CA TYR A 37 -12.68 -7.79 0.18
C TYR A 37 -13.42 -6.61 0.81
N MET A 38 -14.72 -6.80 1.07
CA MET A 38 -15.58 -5.79 1.67
C MET A 38 -15.63 -5.96 3.19
N MET A 39 -15.02 -5.02 3.91
CA MET A 39 -14.92 -5.06 5.36
C MET A 39 -16.27 -4.79 6.00
N ASN A 40 -16.79 -5.76 6.77
CA ASN A 40 -18.04 -5.66 7.53
C ASN A 40 -19.25 -5.15 6.71
N SER A 41 -19.26 -5.38 5.39
CA SER A 41 -20.28 -4.87 4.46
C SER A 41 -20.70 -5.93 3.45
N ASP A 42 -21.98 -5.91 3.08
CA ASP A 42 -22.55 -6.77 2.03
C ASP A 42 -22.62 -6.09 0.66
N ILE A 43 -22.04 -4.90 0.51
CA ILE A 43 -21.98 -4.19 -0.77
C ILE A 43 -21.17 -5.04 -1.76
N SER A 44 -21.70 -5.19 -2.97
CA SER A 44 -21.02 -5.86 -4.07
C SER A 44 -20.46 -4.84 -5.05
N ILE A 45 -19.23 -5.07 -5.49
CA ILE A 45 -18.58 -4.28 -6.55
C ILE A 45 -19.00 -4.87 -7.91
N ASP A 46 -19.71 -4.08 -8.70
CA ASP A 46 -20.24 -4.48 -10.01
C ASP A 46 -19.25 -4.12 -11.13
N VAL A 47 -18.22 -4.92 -11.24
CA VAL A 47 -17.21 -4.82 -12.31
C VAL A 47 -16.97 -6.21 -12.87
N GLU A 48 -17.02 -6.35 -14.21
CA GLU A 48 -16.80 -7.63 -14.89
C GLU A 48 -15.47 -8.27 -14.44
N GLY A 49 -15.46 -9.59 -14.22
CA GLY A 49 -14.27 -10.32 -13.77
C GLY A 49 -13.83 -10.02 -12.35
N THR A 50 -14.66 -9.31 -11.57
CA THR A 50 -14.43 -9.02 -10.16
C THR A 50 -15.33 -9.91 -9.30
N LYS A 51 -14.78 -10.42 -8.21
CA LYS A 51 -15.52 -11.14 -7.18
C LYS A 51 -15.43 -10.38 -5.87
N THR A 52 -16.57 -10.00 -5.33
CA THR A 52 -16.66 -9.41 -4.00
C THR A 52 -16.72 -10.50 -2.93
N ILE A 53 -15.96 -10.32 -1.86
CA ILE A 53 -15.89 -11.21 -0.72
C ILE A 53 -16.19 -10.39 0.53
N ARG A 54 -17.21 -10.78 1.29
CA ARG A 54 -17.41 -10.20 2.62
C ARG A 54 -16.28 -10.65 3.54
N TRP A 55 -15.69 -9.69 4.25
CA TRP A 55 -14.61 -9.90 5.21
C TRP A 55 -15.00 -9.31 6.56
N ASP A 56 -15.38 -10.17 7.48
CA ASP A 56 -15.75 -9.71 8.84
C ASP A 56 -14.46 -9.57 9.66
N CYS A 57 -14.26 -8.39 10.22
CA CYS A 57 -13.16 -8.07 11.11
C CYS A 57 -13.65 -7.32 12.34
N GLU A 58 -12.97 -7.52 13.46
CA GLU A 58 -13.22 -6.75 14.66
C GLU A 58 -12.63 -5.34 14.48
N VAL A 59 -13.47 -4.33 14.69
CA VAL A 59 -13.07 -2.93 14.68
C VAL A 59 -13.00 -2.43 16.10
N VAL A 60 -11.80 -2.09 16.56
CA VAL A 60 -11.60 -1.52 17.89
C VAL A 60 -12.09 -0.08 17.90
N PRO A 61 -13.11 0.27 18.68
CA PRO A 61 -13.64 1.63 18.69
C PRO A 61 -12.64 2.63 19.28
N ASP A 62 -12.67 3.83 18.76
CA ASP A 62 -11.93 4.95 19.36
C ASP A 62 -12.69 5.46 20.57
N GLU A 63 -12.06 5.41 21.72
CA GLU A 63 -12.62 5.97 22.96
C GLU A 63 -12.54 7.50 23.01
N SER A 64 -11.60 8.10 22.28
CA SER A 64 -11.44 9.55 22.10
C SER A 64 -10.43 9.83 20.98
N PRO A 65 -10.63 10.85 20.14
CA PRO A 65 -9.58 11.27 19.22
C PRO A 65 -8.37 11.76 20.02
N ARG A 66 -7.29 11.02 19.99
CA ARG A 66 -6.03 11.43 20.62
C ARG A 66 -5.29 12.37 19.66
N TYR A 67 -5.21 13.62 20.05
CA TYR A 67 -4.39 14.61 19.36
C TYR A 67 -2.94 14.43 19.80
N SER A 68 -2.01 14.21 18.90
CA SER A 68 -0.60 14.27 19.26
C SER A 68 -0.24 15.71 19.65
N GLN A 69 0.49 15.88 20.72
CA GLN A 69 0.94 17.21 21.18
C GLN A 69 2.01 17.83 20.27
N HIS A 70 2.36 17.19 19.19
CA HIS A 70 3.49 17.56 18.34
C HIS A 70 3.02 18.30 17.08
N GLY A 71 2.22 19.31 17.22
CA GLY A 71 2.12 20.51 16.37
C GLY A 71 1.95 20.39 14.84
N THR A 72 1.93 19.22 14.24
CA THR A 72 1.69 19.06 12.81
C THR A 72 0.35 18.37 12.59
N ASN A 73 -0.66 19.16 12.28
CA ASN A 73 -2.04 18.75 12.04
C ASN A 73 -2.22 17.66 10.96
N PHE A 74 -1.18 17.28 10.24
CA PHE A 74 -1.29 16.41 9.07
C PHE A 74 -1.43 14.92 9.42
N TYR A 75 -0.82 14.45 10.50
CA TYR A 75 -0.88 13.03 10.90
C TYR A 75 -1.98 12.72 11.92
N ILE A 76 -2.44 13.69 12.64
CA ILE A 76 -3.30 13.55 13.83
C ILE A 76 -4.67 12.97 13.51
N ASN A 77 -5.22 13.24 12.33
CA ASN A 77 -6.58 12.84 11.97
C ASN A 77 -6.68 11.53 11.17
N ARG A 78 -5.57 10.89 10.83
CA ARG A 78 -5.62 9.71 9.96
C ARG A 78 -5.61 8.37 10.67
N TYR A 79 -5.18 8.32 11.94
CA TYR A 79 -4.83 7.06 12.57
C TYR A 79 -5.55 6.90 13.92
N ASN A 80 -6.77 6.45 13.83
CA ASN A 80 -7.52 5.99 14.97
C ASN A 80 -7.49 4.46 15.02
N LYS A 81 -7.82 3.87 16.16
CA LYS A 81 -7.83 2.43 16.38
C LYS A 81 -8.76 1.71 15.40
N SER A 82 -9.90 2.33 15.05
CA SER A 82 -10.87 1.73 14.15
C SER A 82 -10.30 1.60 12.73
N ILE A 83 -9.65 2.64 12.20
CA ILE A 83 -8.96 2.56 10.90
C ILE A 83 -7.82 1.56 10.96
N TYR A 84 -6.99 1.61 12.01
CA TYR A 84 -5.89 0.67 12.19
C TYR A 84 -6.36 -0.78 12.19
N SER A 85 -7.45 -1.10 12.90
CA SER A 85 -8.03 -2.44 12.96
C SER A 85 -8.43 -2.98 11.57
N MET A 86 -8.86 -2.11 10.66
CA MET A 86 -9.16 -2.49 9.29
C MET A 86 -7.89 -2.66 8.44
N LEU A 87 -6.92 -1.77 8.60
CA LEU A 87 -5.70 -1.79 7.80
C LEU A 87 -4.84 -3.02 8.09
N ILE A 88 -4.80 -3.48 9.33
CA ILE A 88 -4.05 -4.70 9.70
C ILE A 88 -4.63 -5.98 9.10
N GLN A 89 -5.80 -5.93 8.46
CA GLN A 89 -6.38 -7.06 7.74
C GLN A 89 -5.68 -7.34 6.41
N ARG A 90 -4.92 -6.40 5.87
CA ARG A 90 -4.23 -6.50 4.58
C ARG A 90 -3.43 -7.81 4.42
N PRO A 91 -2.54 -8.20 5.35
CA PRO A 91 -1.83 -9.47 5.24
C PRO A 91 -2.74 -10.70 5.31
N LEU A 92 -3.80 -10.68 6.13
CA LEU A 92 -4.75 -11.81 6.21
C LEU A 92 -5.57 -11.96 4.93
N ILE A 93 -5.95 -10.86 4.30
CA ILE A 93 -6.65 -10.85 3.01
C ILE A 93 -5.75 -11.48 1.93
N ALA A 94 -4.47 -11.08 1.88
CA ALA A 94 -3.51 -11.65 0.95
C ALA A 94 -3.30 -13.15 1.19
N LYS A 95 -3.13 -13.56 2.43
CA LYS A 95 -3.06 -14.97 2.83
C LYS A 95 -4.30 -15.74 2.37
N HIS A 96 -5.50 -15.24 2.70
CA HIS A 96 -6.76 -15.90 2.33
C HIS A 96 -6.89 -16.07 0.81
N ALA A 97 -6.50 -15.07 0.03
CA ALA A 97 -6.52 -15.14 -1.42
C ALA A 97 -5.54 -16.20 -1.95
N LEU A 98 -4.33 -16.29 -1.38
CA LEU A 98 -3.35 -17.31 -1.72
C LEU A 98 -3.84 -18.72 -1.37
N GLU A 99 -4.50 -18.89 -0.24
CA GLU A 99 -5.01 -20.21 0.20
C GLU A 99 -6.19 -20.69 -0.65
N ASN A 100 -7.07 -19.78 -1.09
CA ASN A 100 -8.37 -20.16 -1.63
C ASN A 100 -8.53 -19.91 -3.13
N TYR A 101 -7.86 -18.91 -3.71
CA TYR A 101 -8.19 -18.41 -5.03
C TYR A 101 -7.05 -18.40 -6.04
N SER A 102 -5.80 -18.19 -5.60
CA SER A 102 -4.70 -17.99 -6.54
C SER A 102 -3.37 -18.55 -6.01
N GLU A 103 -2.43 -18.80 -6.92
CA GLU A 103 -1.04 -19.16 -6.57
C GLU A 103 -0.20 -17.94 -6.24
N SER A 104 -0.53 -16.79 -6.84
CA SER A 104 0.08 -15.51 -6.56
C SER A 104 -0.94 -14.38 -6.53
N VAL A 105 -0.71 -13.38 -5.69
CA VAL A 105 -1.58 -12.20 -5.52
C VAL A 105 -0.81 -10.92 -5.71
N ALA A 106 -1.42 -9.94 -6.36
CA ALA A 106 -0.96 -8.56 -6.35
C ALA A 106 -1.96 -7.72 -5.54
N TYR A 107 -1.49 -7.14 -4.44
CA TYR A 107 -2.26 -6.16 -3.70
C TYR A 107 -2.09 -4.77 -4.32
N VAL A 108 -3.20 -4.05 -4.43
CA VAL A 108 -3.25 -2.68 -4.95
C VAL A 108 -4.14 -1.82 -4.06
N ASP A 109 -3.65 -0.65 -3.66
CA ASP A 109 -4.46 0.31 -2.90
C ASP A 109 -5.64 0.82 -3.74
N GLY A 110 -6.80 0.94 -3.10
CA GLY A 110 -8.07 1.23 -3.76
C GLY A 110 -8.18 2.63 -4.37
N ASP A 111 -7.30 3.57 -4.03
CA ASP A 111 -7.18 4.91 -4.62
C ASP A 111 -6.18 4.97 -5.79
N SER A 112 -6.05 3.87 -6.49
CA SER A 112 -5.13 3.70 -7.62
C SER A 112 -5.86 3.63 -8.95
N VAL A 113 -5.23 4.14 -10.00
CA VAL A 113 -5.65 3.96 -11.40
C VAL A 113 -4.54 3.22 -12.14
N ALA A 114 -4.89 2.07 -12.72
CA ALA A 114 -3.97 1.21 -13.45
C ALA A 114 -3.57 1.81 -14.81
N THR A 115 -2.36 1.49 -15.25
CA THR A 115 -1.90 1.68 -16.64
C THR A 115 -1.93 0.35 -17.39
N LYS A 116 -1.67 0.36 -18.71
CA LYS A 116 -1.54 -0.87 -19.53
C LYS A 116 -0.42 -1.80 -19.03
N ASN A 117 0.48 -1.30 -18.20
CA ASN A 117 1.61 -2.04 -17.67
C ASN A 117 1.31 -2.73 -16.33
N ALA A 118 0.10 -2.58 -15.77
CA ALA A 118 -0.23 -3.04 -14.40
C ALA A 118 0.11 -4.51 -14.16
N ASP A 119 -0.11 -5.40 -15.13
CA ASP A 119 0.16 -6.84 -15.01
C ASP A 119 1.64 -7.18 -14.82
N ARG A 120 2.54 -6.24 -15.13
CA ARG A 120 3.99 -6.43 -14.91
C ARG A 120 4.35 -6.54 -13.43
N ILE A 121 3.46 -6.13 -12.53
CA ILE A 121 3.66 -6.30 -11.08
C ILE A 121 3.95 -7.76 -10.72
N PHE A 122 3.33 -8.71 -11.41
CA PHE A 122 3.55 -10.14 -11.16
C PHE A 122 4.92 -10.62 -11.63
N GLY A 123 5.59 -9.89 -12.52
CA GLY A 123 6.94 -10.17 -12.97
C GLY A 123 8.02 -9.92 -11.91
N TYR A 124 7.67 -9.23 -10.83
CA TYR A 124 8.57 -8.97 -9.71
C TYR A 124 8.47 -10.03 -8.60
N LEU A 125 7.56 -10.99 -8.74
CA LEU A 125 7.46 -12.10 -7.81
C LEU A 125 8.60 -13.09 -8.05
N ASP A 126 9.43 -13.30 -7.05
CA ASP A 126 10.27 -14.48 -6.98
C ASP A 126 9.41 -15.64 -6.42
N PRO A 127 9.12 -16.68 -7.22
CA PRO A 127 8.27 -17.80 -6.77
C PRO A 127 8.89 -18.59 -5.60
N ASP A 128 10.17 -18.42 -5.36
CA ASP A 128 10.90 -19.06 -4.28
C ASP A 128 10.99 -18.20 -3.02
N SER A 129 10.59 -16.94 -3.08
CA SER A 129 10.61 -16.01 -1.95
C SER A 129 9.62 -16.42 -0.87
N ASP A 130 10.06 -16.40 0.38
CA ASP A 130 9.24 -16.63 1.58
C ASP A 130 8.60 -15.34 2.13
N HIS A 131 8.70 -14.25 1.40
CA HIS A 131 8.14 -12.94 1.75
C HIS A 131 7.56 -12.24 0.52
N PRO A 132 6.60 -11.30 0.71
CA PRO A 132 6.09 -10.47 -0.37
C PRO A 132 7.18 -9.53 -0.90
N ALA A 133 7.15 -9.25 -2.20
CA ALA A 133 7.90 -8.16 -2.76
C ALA A 133 7.08 -6.87 -2.63
N PHE A 134 7.50 -5.97 -1.75
CA PHE A 134 6.89 -4.66 -1.52
C PHE A 134 7.52 -3.59 -2.39
N VAL A 135 6.75 -2.59 -2.77
CA VAL A 135 7.26 -1.49 -3.58
C VAL A 135 8.21 -0.59 -2.79
N GLU A 136 9.22 -0.06 -3.45
CA GLU A 136 10.11 0.96 -2.87
C GLU A 136 9.30 2.21 -2.49
N GLY A 137 9.43 2.64 -1.24
CA GLY A 137 8.69 3.79 -0.73
C GLY A 137 9.39 5.11 -1.01
N ILE A 138 8.61 6.12 -1.35
CA ILE A 138 9.06 7.53 -1.43
C ILE A 138 9.69 7.99 -0.11
N TYR A 139 9.26 7.42 0.98
CA TYR A 139 9.60 7.85 2.33
C TYR A 139 11.06 7.65 2.69
N GLU A 140 11.77 6.75 2.02
CA GLU A 140 13.22 6.62 2.24
C GLU A 140 13.96 7.94 2.00
N VAL A 141 13.50 8.72 1.03
CA VAL A 141 14.04 10.06 0.74
C VAL A 141 13.61 11.09 1.77
N LEU A 142 12.43 10.92 2.35
CA LEU A 142 11.83 11.85 3.30
C LEU A 142 12.28 11.62 4.74
N PHE A 143 12.57 10.37 5.09
CA PHE A 143 12.80 9.95 6.48
C PHE A 143 14.25 9.59 6.79
N MET A 144 15.08 9.30 5.80
CA MET A 144 16.48 8.91 6.01
C MET A 144 17.50 9.99 5.61
N GLY A 145 17.08 11.12 5.08
CA GLY A 145 17.96 12.24 4.74
C GLY A 145 18.24 13.14 5.94
N ASP A 146 19.47 13.69 6.03
CA ASP A 146 19.89 14.70 7.01
C ASP A 146 19.15 16.04 6.88
N ARG A 147 18.23 16.15 5.94
CA ARG A 147 17.35 17.31 5.81
C ARG A 147 16.14 17.02 6.67
N GLY A 148 16.03 17.77 7.76
CA GLY A 148 14.85 17.78 8.60
C GLY A 148 13.63 17.70 7.69
N GLY A 149 12.98 16.53 7.73
CA GLY A 149 12.00 16.17 6.72
C GLY A 149 10.95 17.25 6.61
N ILE A 150 10.16 17.18 5.60
CA ILE A 150 9.00 18.01 5.31
C ILE A 150 8.18 18.39 6.54
N TYR A 151 8.33 17.66 7.59
CA TYR A 151 7.63 17.79 8.85
C TYR A 151 8.50 18.42 9.97
N GLY A 152 9.64 18.98 9.63
CA GLY A 152 10.48 19.80 10.52
C GLY A 152 10.84 19.13 11.82
N GLY A 153 12.02 18.53 11.89
CA GLY A 153 12.59 18.04 13.13
C GLY A 153 12.90 16.55 13.16
N ASP A 154 13.50 16.08 14.22
CA ASP A 154 13.97 14.71 14.47
C ASP A 154 12.91 13.59 14.43
N TYR A 155 11.73 13.87 13.88
CA TYR A 155 10.59 12.94 13.79
C TYR A 155 10.92 11.64 13.08
N THR A 156 11.69 11.75 12.04
CA THR A 156 12.02 10.61 11.17
C THR A 156 12.86 9.54 11.86
N ARG A 157 13.60 9.93 12.87
CA ARG A 157 14.36 8.98 13.71
C ARG A 157 13.53 8.35 14.82
N SER A 158 12.43 8.99 15.22
CA SER A 158 11.61 8.55 16.35
C SER A 158 10.39 7.69 15.96
N LEU A 159 9.92 7.77 14.72
CA LEU A 159 8.64 7.15 14.33
C LEU A 159 8.67 5.62 14.35
N GLU A 160 9.79 5.01 13.98
CA GLU A 160 9.92 3.54 13.95
C GLU A 160 10.59 2.99 15.21
N HIS A 161 11.17 3.88 16.00
CA HIS A 161 11.96 3.51 17.15
C HIS A 161 11.18 2.66 18.17
N PRO A 162 9.96 3.02 18.59
CA PRO A 162 9.22 2.23 19.56
C PRO A 162 8.89 0.83 19.06
N ALA A 163 8.51 0.66 17.79
CA ALA A 163 8.22 -0.66 17.22
C ALA A 163 9.51 -1.50 17.07
N CYS A 164 10.60 -0.90 16.64
CA CYS A 164 11.90 -1.59 16.60
C CYS A 164 12.35 -2.07 17.98
N GLU A 165 12.20 -1.25 19.01
CA GLU A 165 12.51 -1.64 20.39
C GLU A 165 11.61 -2.77 20.87
N LEU A 166 10.29 -2.67 20.63
CA LEU A 166 9.32 -3.68 21.03
C LEU A 166 9.64 -5.07 20.47
N PHE A 167 10.12 -5.13 19.22
CA PHE A 167 10.43 -6.38 18.53
C PHE A 167 11.91 -6.75 18.51
N GLY A 168 12.76 -5.99 19.23
CA GLY A 168 14.19 -6.26 19.35
C GLY A 168 14.96 -6.08 18.04
N VAL A 169 14.53 -5.17 17.17
CA VAL A 169 15.18 -4.89 15.89
C VAL A 169 16.28 -3.84 16.09
N ASP A 170 17.50 -4.18 15.67
CA ASP A 170 18.61 -3.23 15.68
C ASP A 170 18.35 -2.12 14.65
N GLN A 171 18.29 -0.89 15.13
CA GLN A 171 18.02 0.26 14.28
C GLN A 171 19.12 0.53 13.25
N SER A 172 20.35 0.04 13.46
CA SER A 172 21.43 0.15 12.49
C SER A 172 21.17 -0.61 11.19
N VAL A 173 20.23 -1.59 11.21
CA VAL A 173 19.80 -2.36 10.02
C VAL A 173 18.64 -1.72 9.28
N ARG A 174 18.10 -0.59 9.74
CA ARG A 174 17.04 0.14 9.01
C ARG A 174 17.58 0.60 7.67
N LYS A 175 17.01 0.06 6.62
CA LYS A 175 17.37 0.40 5.23
C LYS A 175 16.15 0.22 4.36
N LYS A 176 16.04 1.03 3.28
CA LYS A 176 15.04 0.86 2.24
C LYS A 176 13.63 0.67 2.79
N TYR A 177 13.00 1.77 3.19
CA TYR A 177 11.60 1.76 3.58
C TYR A 177 10.74 1.26 2.40
N ARG A 178 9.79 0.37 2.69
CA ARG A 178 8.88 -0.22 1.71
C ARG A 178 7.46 0.26 1.97
N GLN A 179 6.74 0.58 0.90
CA GLN A 179 5.34 0.91 0.96
C GLN A 179 4.51 -0.35 0.74
N THR A 180 3.45 -0.51 1.53
CA THR A 180 2.56 -1.67 1.49
C THR A 180 1.34 -1.47 0.60
N GLY A 181 1.16 -0.29 0.01
CA GLY A 181 0.08 0.01 -0.95
C GLY A 181 0.14 -0.82 -2.23
N TYR A 182 1.31 -1.38 -2.53
CA TYR A 182 1.52 -2.30 -3.64
C TYR A 182 2.49 -3.38 -3.23
N PHE A 183 2.09 -4.62 -3.39
CA PHE A 183 3.01 -5.76 -3.25
C PHE A 183 2.51 -6.96 -4.05
N VAL A 184 3.43 -7.86 -4.34
CA VAL A 184 3.12 -9.16 -4.91
C VAL A 184 3.62 -10.25 -3.97
N ALA A 185 2.80 -11.29 -3.77
CA ALA A 185 3.11 -12.39 -2.88
C ALA A 185 2.75 -13.73 -3.52
N GLY A 186 3.57 -14.72 -3.27
CA GLY A 186 3.33 -16.12 -3.64
C GLY A 186 2.99 -16.98 -2.42
N HIS A 187 2.68 -18.24 -2.67
CA HIS A 187 2.24 -19.16 -1.62
C HIS A 187 3.28 -19.34 -0.49
N LYS A 188 4.57 -19.26 -0.80
CA LYS A 188 5.65 -19.36 0.20
C LYS A 188 5.68 -18.16 1.16
N SER A 189 5.07 -17.03 0.80
CA SER A 189 5.00 -15.83 1.63
C SER A 189 3.97 -15.90 2.77
N ILE A 190 3.16 -16.98 2.86
CA ILE A 190 2.07 -17.09 3.84
C ILE A 190 2.59 -16.91 5.27
N GLY A 191 3.71 -17.53 5.62
CA GLY A 191 4.29 -17.39 6.95
C GLY A 191 4.74 -15.97 7.29
N PHE A 192 5.21 -15.21 6.29
CA PHE A 192 5.52 -13.79 6.47
C PHE A 192 4.25 -12.97 6.71
N LEU A 193 3.19 -13.23 5.93
CA LEU A 193 1.91 -12.53 6.06
C LEU A 193 1.27 -12.77 7.43
N GLU A 194 1.37 -13.98 7.97
CA GLU A 194 0.93 -14.31 9.32
C GLU A 194 1.74 -13.55 10.38
N GLU A 195 3.07 -13.59 10.32
CA GLU A 195 3.93 -12.89 11.27
C GLU A 195 3.71 -11.37 11.21
N TRP A 196 3.49 -10.82 10.00
CA TRP A 196 3.16 -9.41 9.83
C TRP A 196 1.86 -9.05 10.54
N HIS A 197 0.79 -9.83 10.34
CA HIS A 197 -0.49 -9.62 11.02
C HIS A 197 -0.34 -9.74 12.55
N ASP A 198 0.36 -10.79 13.02
CA ASP A 198 0.55 -11.04 14.44
C ASP A 198 1.30 -9.88 15.12
N MET A 199 2.33 -9.36 14.46
CA MET A 199 3.05 -8.18 14.95
C MET A 199 2.15 -6.95 14.98
N CYS A 200 1.34 -6.71 13.94
CA CYS A 200 0.36 -5.60 13.91
C CYS A 200 -0.68 -5.73 15.02
N SER A 201 -1.10 -6.95 15.35
CA SER A 201 -2.11 -7.26 16.35
C SER A 201 -1.59 -7.26 17.78
N HIS A 202 -0.33 -6.91 18.00
CA HIS A 202 0.24 -6.84 19.35
C HIS A 202 -0.54 -5.82 20.20
N PRO A 203 -0.99 -6.16 21.44
CA PRO A 203 -1.86 -5.30 22.25
C PRO A 203 -1.32 -3.88 22.45
N LEU A 204 -0.01 -3.72 22.69
CA LEU A 204 0.59 -2.39 22.85
C LEU A 204 0.49 -1.55 21.56
N ILE A 205 0.53 -2.19 20.39
CA ILE A 205 0.42 -1.49 19.12
C ILE A 205 -1.02 -1.08 18.88
N ILE A 206 -1.99 -1.97 19.06
CA ILE A 206 -3.41 -1.65 18.94
C ILE A 206 -3.79 -0.50 19.86
N ASP A 207 -3.34 -0.54 21.12
CA ASP A 207 -3.63 0.50 22.10
C ASP A 207 -2.95 1.84 21.83
N ASN A 208 -1.82 1.81 21.13
CA ASN A 208 -0.99 3.00 20.88
C ASN A 208 -0.50 3.02 19.41
N CYS A 209 -1.38 2.75 18.45
CA CYS A 209 -1.01 2.66 17.03
C CYS A 209 -0.34 3.95 16.52
N TRP A 210 -0.75 5.11 17.02
CA TRP A 210 -0.14 6.41 16.71
C TRP A 210 1.36 6.50 17.10
N LEU A 211 1.80 5.71 18.09
CA LEU A 211 3.19 5.69 18.57
C LEU A 211 4.01 4.60 17.90
N TYR A 212 3.46 3.38 17.81
CA TYR A 212 4.18 2.21 17.32
C TYR A 212 4.04 1.98 15.81
N ALA A 213 2.97 2.47 15.22
CA ALA A 213 2.62 2.25 13.83
C ALA A 213 2.16 3.54 13.14
N PRO A 214 3.01 4.59 13.08
CA PRO A 214 2.63 5.90 12.55
C PRO A 214 2.22 5.88 11.08
N PHE A 215 2.65 4.89 10.31
CA PHE A 215 2.17 4.57 8.96
C PHE A 215 1.37 3.27 8.93
N ASN A 216 0.59 3.02 9.98
CA ASN A 216 -0.24 1.84 10.15
C ASN A 216 0.57 0.53 10.06
N GLU A 217 -0.02 -0.47 9.44
CA GLU A 217 0.57 -1.78 9.21
C GLU A 217 1.85 -1.72 8.36
N GLU A 218 2.03 -0.66 7.56
CA GLU A 218 3.24 -0.42 6.76
C GLU A 218 4.49 -0.26 7.64
N THR A 219 4.38 0.48 8.75
CA THR A 219 5.49 0.59 9.72
C THR A 219 5.90 -0.78 10.23
N ILE A 220 4.93 -1.62 10.57
CA ILE A 220 5.19 -2.93 11.13
C ILE A 220 5.75 -3.90 10.08
N ALA A 221 5.28 -3.81 8.83
CA ALA A 221 5.87 -4.56 7.73
C ALA A 221 7.37 -4.26 7.58
N ASN A 222 7.74 -2.97 7.66
CA ASN A 222 9.14 -2.56 7.58
C ASN A 222 9.97 -3.06 8.78
N VAL A 223 9.42 -3.00 9.99
CA VAL A 223 10.08 -3.57 11.17
C VAL A 223 10.31 -5.08 11.00
N LEU A 224 9.35 -5.81 10.43
CA LEU A 224 9.50 -7.24 10.14
C LEU A 224 10.55 -7.50 9.05
N LEU A 225 10.56 -6.72 7.97
CA LEU A 225 11.58 -6.80 6.93
C LEU A 225 12.99 -6.58 7.51
N TRP A 226 13.16 -5.57 8.34
CA TRP A 226 14.45 -5.29 8.99
C TRP A 226 14.85 -6.39 9.98
N LYS A 227 13.91 -6.92 10.76
CA LYS A 227 14.12 -8.06 11.65
C LYS A 227 14.64 -9.28 10.89
N LYS A 228 14.09 -9.54 9.72
CA LYS A 228 14.49 -10.66 8.83
C LYS A 228 15.67 -10.30 7.91
N LYS A 229 16.14 -9.04 7.91
CA LYS A 229 17.21 -8.53 7.02
C LYS A 229 16.86 -8.67 5.54
N ILE A 230 15.60 -8.45 5.18
CA ILE A 230 15.08 -8.44 3.82
C ILE A 230 15.16 -7.02 3.29
N PHE A 231 15.83 -6.79 2.16
CA PHE A 231 16.05 -5.46 1.58
C PHE A 231 15.68 -5.38 0.10
N ASP A 232 15.35 -6.48 -0.53
CA ASP A 232 14.83 -6.59 -1.87
C ASP A 232 13.33 -6.28 -1.95
N GLY A 233 12.82 -6.06 -3.15
CA GLY A 233 11.41 -5.75 -3.38
C GLY A 233 11.21 -5.14 -4.77
N LEU A 234 10.00 -4.64 -5.03
CA LEU A 234 9.68 -3.95 -6.27
C LEU A 234 10.40 -2.61 -6.34
N PRO A 235 10.81 -2.18 -7.54
CA PRO A 235 11.21 -0.80 -7.77
C PRO A 235 10.02 0.15 -7.54
N TYR A 236 10.26 1.44 -7.67
CA TYR A 236 9.20 2.43 -7.60
C TYR A 236 8.31 2.33 -8.86
N VAL A 237 7.06 1.89 -8.72
CA VAL A 237 6.18 1.52 -9.83
C VAL A 237 4.91 2.38 -9.94
N TYR A 238 4.80 3.44 -9.16
CA TYR A 238 3.63 4.30 -9.16
C TYR A 238 4.01 5.79 -9.10
N VAL A 239 3.07 6.65 -9.46
CA VAL A 239 3.18 8.10 -9.27
C VAL A 239 2.05 8.58 -8.37
N ASN A 240 2.39 9.35 -7.33
CA ASN A 240 1.40 9.97 -6.47
C ASN A 240 0.85 11.23 -7.13
N ILE A 241 -0.41 11.18 -7.55
CA ILE A 241 -1.09 12.27 -8.26
C ILE A 241 -1.64 13.36 -7.34
N GLY A 242 -1.63 13.17 -6.03
CA GLY A 242 -1.96 14.26 -5.09
C GLY A 242 -1.05 15.49 -5.24
N ALA A 243 0.09 15.33 -5.92
CA ALA A 243 1.09 16.36 -6.14
C ALA A 243 1.29 16.72 -7.63
N THR A 244 0.75 15.97 -8.59
CA THR A 244 0.90 16.19 -10.03
C THR A 244 -0.29 15.62 -10.81
N SER A 245 -0.43 16.02 -12.08
CA SER A 245 -1.42 15.46 -13.01
C SER A 245 -0.78 14.41 -13.93
N ILE A 246 -1.61 13.59 -14.57
CA ILE A 246 -1.16 12.64 -15.60
C ILE A 246 -0.41 13.38 -16.71
N SER A 247 -0.97 14.47 -17.21
CA SER A 247 -0.36 15.30 -18.27
C SER A 247 1.03 15.82 -17.88
N GLU A 248 1.21 16.23 -16.63
CA GLU A 248 2.51 16.66 -16.10
C GLU A 248 3.52 15.52 -16.08
N VAL A 249 3.13 14.33 -15.60
CA VAL A 249 3.99 13.14 -15.58
C VAL A 249 4.54 12.83 -16.97
N TYR A 250 3.65 12.76 -17.96
CA TYR A 250 4.06 12.48 -19.34
C TYR A 250 4.84 13.64 -19.99
N SER A 251 4.62 14.89 -19.58
CA SER A 251 5.37 16.04 -20.10
C SER A 251 6.80 16.13 -19.59
N ILE A 252 7.03 15.64 -18.36
CA ILE A 252 8.35 15.64 -17.72
C ILE A 252 9.20 14.50 -18.25
N GLY A 253 8.54 13.40 -18.60
CA GLY A 253 9.17 12.19 -19.07
C GLY A 253 9.73 11.31 -17.94
N PHE A 254 10.03 10.10 -18.31
CA PHE A 254 10.58 9.06 -17.46
C PHE A 254 12.11 9.13 -17.58
N SER A 255 12.81 9.46 -16.51
CA SER A 255 14.27 9.69 -16.60
C SER A 255 15.07 9.00 -15.49
N GLY A 256 14.40 8.25 -14.61
CA GLY A 256 15.05 7.65 -13.43
C GLY A 256 15.58 8.69 -12.43
N GLN A 257 15.57 9.95 -12.81
CA GLN A 257 15.90 11.03 -11.90
C GLN A 257 14.68 11.36 -11.08
N LYS A 258 14.88 11.58 -9.80
CA LYS A 258 13.88 12.19 -8.91
C LYS A 258 13.67 13.63 -9.40
N ASN A 259 12.89 13.80 -10.47
CA ASN A 259 12.56 15.10 -11.01
C ASN A 259 11.59 15.75 -10.02
N HIS A 260 12.10 16.71 -9.28
CA HIS A 260 11.36 17.52 -8.33
C HIS A 260 10.49 18.53 -9.11
N ILE A 261 9.32 18.10 -9.57
CA ILE A 261 8.28 19.04 -10.02
C ILE A 261 7.80 19.82 -8.80
N ARG A 262 7.66 19.16 -7.73
CA ARG A 262 7.58 19.64 -6.34
C ARG A 262 8.39 18.61 -5.56
N GLU A 263 8.94 18.95 -4.42
CA GLU A 263 9.87 18.09 -3.63
C GLU A 263 9.38 16.67 -3.31
N TRP A 264 8.23 16.23 -3.84
CA TRP A 264 7.41 15.10 -3.41
C TRP A 264 7.04 14.09 -4.49
N VAL A 265 7.38 14.30 -5.74
CA VAL A 265 6.98 13.39 -6.83
C VAL A 265 8.17 12.55 -7.26
N ALA A 266 8.12 11.26 -6.96
CA ALA A 266 8.97 10.28 -7.62
C ALA A 266 8.24 9.78 -8.88
N ILE A 267 8.98 9.60 -9.96
CA ILE A 267 8.51 9.04 -11.22
C ILE A 267 9.38 7.83 -11.53
N PRO A 268 8.81 6.69 -11.97
CA PRO A 268 9.58 5.54 -12.40
C PRO A 268 10.65 5.92 -13.46
N ALA A 269 11.70 5.12 -13.57
CA ALA A 269 12.80 5.39 -14.50
C ALA A 269 12.35 5.31 -15.95
N GLU A 270 11.51 4.35 -16.26
CA GLU A 270 10.98 4.06 -17.58
C GLU A 270 9.43 4.06 -17.55
N GLU A 271 8.80 4.40 -18.67
CA GLU A 271 7.34 4.39 -18.80
C GLU A 271 6.76 3.01 -18.50
N GLU A 272 7.43 1.97 -18.91
CA GLU A 272 7.02 0.58 -18.71
C GLU A 272 7.02 0.16 -17.23
N GLU A 273 7.74 0.89 -16.37
CA GLU A 273 7.74 0.68 -14.92
C GLU A 273 6.59 1.39 -14.24
N LEU A 274 5.91 2.34 -14.91
CA LEU A 274 4.73 2.98 -14.37
C LEU A 274 3.53 2.04 -14.47
N LEU A 275 3.17 1.45 -13.33
CA LEU A 275 2.05 0.50 -13.25
C LEU A 275 0.77 1.18 -12.77
N PHE A 276 0.89 2.17 -11.89
CA PHE A 276 -0.26 2.82 -11.26
C PHE A 276 -0.06 4.32 -11.05
N PHE A 277 -1.16 5.07 -11.11
CA PHE A 277 -1.30 6.38 -10.50
C PHE A 277 -2.00 6.22 -9.16
N HIS A 278 -1.49 6.84 -8.10
CA HIS A 278 -1.92 6.61 -6.71
C HIS A 278 -2.40 7.89 -6.02
N GLY A 279 -3.37 7.75 -5.12
CA GLY A 279 -3.78 8.80 -4.19
C GLY A 279 -4.99 9.62 -4.60
N GLU A 280 -5.72 9.24 -5.68
CA GLU A 280 -6.97 9.89 -6.03
C GLU A 280 -8.15 9.19 -5.35
N LYS A 281 -8.84 9.93 -4.49
CA LYS A 281 -9.95 9.41 -3.68
C LYS A 281 -11.33 9.78 -4.21
N ASN A 282 -11.39 10.72 -5.17
CA ASN A 282 -12.64 11.12 -5.80
C ASN A 282 -12.95 10.20 -6.99
N PRO A 283 -14.06 9.40 -6.93
CA PRO A 283 -14.41 8.49 -8.02
C PRO A 283 -14.64 9.17 -9.37
N GLY A 284 -15.10 10.42 -9.38
CA GLY A 284 -15.28 11.21 -10.61
C GLY A 284 -13.95 11.55 -11.26
N ASN A 285 -12.98 12.00 -10.46
CA ASN A 285 -11.64 12.30 -10.95
C ASN A 285 -10.95 11.02 -11.45
N MET A 286 -11.09 9.89 -10.73
CA MET A 286 -10.56 8.61 -11.18
C MET A 286 -11.13 8.20 -12.55
N GLN A 287 -12.43 8.43 -12.77
CA GLN A 287 -13.04 8.15 -14.06
C GLN A 287 -12.39 8.98 -15.19
N SER A 288 -12.22 10.29 -14.97
CA SER A 288 -11.55 11.17 -15.93
C SER A 288 -10.10 10.76 -16.20
N MET A 289 -9.40 10.29 -15.17
CA MET A 289 -8.04 9.76 -15.31
C MET A 289 -7.99 8.49 -16.14
N ILE A 290 -8.93 7.56 -15.93
CA ILE A 290 -9.03 6.33 -16.74
C ILE A 290 -9.20 6.69 -18.21
N GLU A 291 -10.10 7.63 -18.52
CA GLU A 291 -10.34 8.11 -19.89
C GLU A 291 -9.06 8.75 -20.48
N GLU A 292 -8.39 9.62 -19.73
CA GLU A 292 -7.12 10.23 -20.17
C GLU A 292 -6.02 9.19 -20.44
N ILE A 293 -5.90 8.15 -19.60
CA ILE A 293 -4.92 7.08 -19.78
C ILE A 293 -5.24 6.27 -21.05
N ILE A 294 -6.51 5.94 -21.27
CA ILE A 294 -6.94 5.19 -22.47
C ILE A 294 -6.61 5.99 -23.74
N GLU A 295 -6.86 7.30 -23.75
CA GLU A 295 -6.56 8.15 -24.91
C GLU A 295 -5.05 8.27 -25.22
N ARG A 296 -4.21 8.07 -24.24
CA ARG A 296 -2.73 8.16 -24.38
C ARG A 296 -2.06 6.83 -24.73
N GLN A 297 -2.72 5.73 -24.50
CA GLN A 297 -2.19 4.36 -24.67
C GLN A 297 -2.80 3.61 -25.85
#